data_821d688d9cd0f1e8b55708458c725d95
#
_entry.id   821d688d9cd0f1e8b55708458c725d95
#
_cell.length_a   1.000
_cell.length_b   1.000
_cell.length_c   1.000
_cell.angle_alpha   90.00
_cell.angle_beta   90.00
_cell.angle_gamma   90.00
#
_symmetry.space_group_name_H-M   'P 1'
#
loop_
_entity.id
_entity.type
_entity.pdbx_description
1 polymer ?
#
loop_
_entity_poly.entity_id
_entity_poly.type
_entity_poly.pdbx_seq_one_letter_code
_entity_poly.pdbx_strand_id
1 'polypeptide(L)'
;LVGRIIDNNAYDCKILFNYAMGNNSGTDPENNYAYMWYDDNNVAHSNEGCGAVIQLGYDTPSPWVESGEYMEQEKMPLYIAIGHEMIHALRIMGGNFKDPDYYYDYSNQTAYEEYETSGISYYDSNGNFVDCGQWHISENALRREHRYRGEPGCRRRVRYNL
;
A
#
# COMPACT_ATOMS: atom_id res chain seq x y z
N LEU A 1 -4.81 10.24 -7.14
CA LEU A 1 -5.30 9.05 -6.44
C LEU A 1 -6.81 9.09 -6.25
N VAL A 2 -7.35 10.06 -5.51
CA VAL A 2 -8.80 10.21 -5.23
C VAL A 2 -9.62 10.22 -6.51
N GLY A 3 -9.25 11.02 -7.51
CA GLY A 3 -9.93 11.07 -8.79
C GLY A 3 -10.03 9.71 -9.49
N ARG A 4 -8.97 8.90 -9.44
CA ARG A 4 -8.98 7.56 -10.04
C ARG A 4 -9.97 6.60 -9.38
N ILE A 5 -10.19 6.73 -8.07
CA ILE A 5 -11.19 5.92 -7.35
C ILE A 5 -12.60 6.42 -7.67
N ILE A 6 -12.81 7.74 -7.67
CA ILE A 6 -14.12 8.34 -7.98
C ILE A 6 -14.52 8.08 -9.44
N ASP A 7 -13.58 8.14 -10.37
CA ASP A 7 -13.83 7.92 -11.80
C ASP A 7 -14.02 6.43 -12.17
N ASN A 8 -13.79 5.51 -11.21
CA ASN A 8 -14.08 4.09 -11.42
C ASN A 8 -15.59 3.84 -11.27
N ASN A 9 -16.28 3.71 -12.39
CA ASN A 9 -17.71 3.44 -12.42
C ASN A 9 -18.08 1.95 -12.29
N ALA A 10 -17.08 1.07 -12.21
CA ALA A 10 -17.30 -0.38 -12.16
C ALA A 10 -17.47 -0.92 -10.73
N TYR A 11 -16.79 -0.30 -9.76
CA TYR A 11 -16.73 -0.81 -8.40
C TYR A 11 -16.84 0.28 -7.34
N ASP A 12 -17.41 -0.06 -6.19
CA ASP A 12 -17.50 0.81 -5.04
C ASP A 12 -16.27 0.74 -4.14
N CYS A 13 -15.85 1.89 -3.59
CA CYS A 13 -14.88 1.97 -2.52
C CYS A 13 -15.55 2.56 -1.27
N LYS A 14 -15.63 1.77 -0.20
CA LYS A 14 -16.23 2.17 1.08
C LYS A 14 -15.14 2.52 2.08
N ILE A 15 -15.29 3.62 2.80
CA ILE A 15 -14.37 4.02 3.88
C ILE A 15 -15.13 3.98 5.21
N LEU A 16 -14.64 3.17 6.14
CA LEU A 16 -15.24 2.96 7.45
C LEU A 16 -14.23 3.32 8.55
N PHE A 17 -14.70 3.96 9.61
CA PHE A 17 -13.93 4.11 10.84
C PHE A 17 -14.18 2.93 11.76
N ASN A 18 -13.12 2.20 12.13
CA ASN A 18 -13.20 1.02 12.96
C ASN A 18 -12.29 1.16 14.18
N TYR A 19 -12.88 1.47 15.33
CA TYR A 19 -12.13 1.63 16.58
C TYR A 19 -11.38 0.38 17.05
N ALA A 20 -11.80 -0.81 16.63
CA ALA A 20 -11.11 -2.05 16.96
C ALA A 20 -9.75 -2.20 16.25
N MET A 21 -9.51 -1.44 15.18
CA MET A 21 -8.23 -1.44 14.46
C MET A 21 -7.11 -0.73 15.22
N GLY A 22 -7.43 0.08 16.23
CA GLY A 22 -6.43 0.81 17.00
C GLY A 22 -5.65 1.81 16.15
N ASN A 23 -4.32 1.64 16.07
CA ASN A 23 -3.44 2.43 15.22
C ASN A 23 -3.18 1.80 13.85
N ASN A 24 -3.86 0.71 13.52
CA ASN A 24 -3.79 0.06 12.22
C ASN A 24 -4.92 0.56 11.33
N SER A 25 -4.71 0.44 10.05
CA SER A 25 -5.72 0.56 9.01
C SER A 25 -5.57 -0.64 8.08
N GLY A 26 -6.53 -0.89 7.24
CA GLY A 26 -6.45 -1.97 6.27
C GLY A 26 -7.50 -1.80 5.18
N THR A 27 -7.26 -2.47 4.06
CA THR A 27 -8.16 -2.46 2.91
C THR A 27 -8.44 -3.88 2.48
N ASP A 28 -9.70 -4.26 2.53
CA ASP A 28 -10.18 -5.59 2.19
C ASP A 28 -10.88 -5.58 0.84
N PRO A 29 -10.62 -6.58 -0.03
CA PRO A 29 -11.38 -6.79 -1.26
C PRO A 29 -12.76 -7.41 -0.95
N GLU A 30 -13.76 -7.07 -1.76
CA GLU A 30 -15.09 -7.70 -1.64
C GLU A 30 -15.11 -9.16 -2.13
N ASN A 31 -14.16 -9.55 -3.01
CA ASN A 31 -14.01 -10.92 -3.50
C ASN A 31 -12.64 -11.18 -4.14
N ASN A 32 -12.42 -12.40 -4.62
CA ASN A 32 -11.14 -12.86 -5.15
C ASN A 32 -10.77 -12.27 -6.54
N TYR A 33 -11.64 -11.55 -7.21
CA TYR A 33 -11.29 -10.85 -8.46
C TYR A 33 -10.33 -9.68 -8.26
N ALA A 34 -10.08 -9.30 -6.99
CA ALA A 34 -9.03 -8.35 -6.63
C ALA A 34 -7.63 -8.85 -6.98
N TYR A 35 -7.41 -10.16 -6.87
CA TYR A 35 -6.07 -10.74 -6.88
C TYR A 35 -5.57 -11.00 -8.30
N MET A 36 -4.29 -10.67 -8.52
CA MET A 36 -3.56 -11.09 -9.72
C MET A 36 -3.56 -12.62 -9.83
N TRP A 37 -3.54 -13.11 -11.05
CA TRP A 37 -3.33 -14.53 -11.32
C TRP A 37 -2.12 -14.75 -12.24
N TYR A 38 -1.58 -15.95 -12.25
CA TYR A 38 -0.42 -16.32 -13.06
C TYR A 38 -0.78 -17.46 -13.97
N ASP A 39 -0.36 -17.36 -15.22
CA ASP A 39 -0.55 -18.42 -16.20
C ASP A 39 0.48 -19.56 -16.03
N ASP A 40 0.37 -20.62 -16.84
CA ASP A 40 1.25 -21.79 -16.82
C ASP A 40 2.74 -21.44 -17.11
N ASN A 41 3.00 -20.27 -17.67
CA ASN A 41 4.36 -19.76 -17.92
C ASN A 41 4.85 -18.83 -16.81
N ASN A 42 4.11 -18.73 -15.71
CA ASN A 42 4.38 -17.82 -14.59
C ASN A 42 4.37 -16.33 -14.98
N VAL A 43 3.55 -15.98 -15.97
CA VAL A 43 3.32 -14.59 -16.36
C VAL A 43 2.15 -14.03 -15.55
N ALA A 44 2.37 -12.89 -14.91
CA ALA A 44 1.37 -12.21 -14.11
C ALA A 44 0.31 -11.52 -14.97
N HIS A 45 -0.96 -11.69 -14.61
CA HIS A 45 -2.10 -11.07 -15.26
C HIS A 45 -2.99 -10.37 -14.24
N SER A 46 -3.53 -9.21 -14.60
CA SER A 46 -4.59 -8.57 -13.84
C SER A 46 -5.88 -9.38 -13.95
N ASN A 47 -6.63 -9.43 -12.84
CA ASN A 47 -7.99 -9.93 -12.84
C ASN A 47 -8.99 -8.82 -13.19
N GLU A 48 -10.29 -9.09 -13.08
CA GLU A 48 -11.36 -8.12 -13.36
C GLU A 48 -11.38 -6.96 -12.35
N GLY A 49 -10.95 -7.22 -11.12
CA GLY A 49 -11.09 -6.31 -9.99
C GLY A 49 -12.41 -6.50 -9.24
N CYS A 50 -12.57 -5.79 -8.14
CA CYS A 50 -13.81 -5.76 -7.37
C CYS A 50 -13.89 -4.50 -6.49
N GLY A 51 -14.98 -4.33 -5.74
CA GLY A 51 -15.10 -3.30 -4.73
C GLY A 51 -14.11 -3.48 -3.58
N ALA A 52 -13.82 -2.39 -2.87
CA ALA A 52 -12.90 -2.37 -1.75
C ALA A 52 -13.52 -1.72 -0.51
N VAL A 53 -13.14 -2.21 0.67
CA VAL A 53 -13.53 -1.64 1.95
C VAL A 53 -12.29 -1.19 2.71
N ILE A 54 -12.11 0.12 2.85
CA ILE A 54 -11.04 0.71 3.65
C ILE A 54 -11.53 0.81 5.10
N GLN A 55 -10.80 0.22 6.03
CA GLN A 55 -11.03 0.33 7.46
C GLN A 55 -9.95 1.20 8.08
N LEU A 56 -10.32 2.34 8.65
CA LEU A 56 -9.41 3.28 9.31
C LEU A 56 -9.52 3.12 10.82
N GLY A 57 -8.39 2.93 11.49
CA GLY A 57 -8.29 2.99 12.94
C GLY A 57 -8.44 4.42 13.47
N TYR A 58 -8.47 4.56 14.79
CA TYR A 58 -8.58 5.89 15.45
C TYR A 58 -7.26 6.63 15.54
N ASP A 59 -6.15 5.95 15.29
CA ASP A 59 -4.80 6.51 15.29
C ASP A 59 -4.02 6.07 14.04
N THR A 60 -2.79 6.50 13.89
CA THR A 60 -1.94 6.16 12.75
C THR A 60 -0.64 5.50 13.20
N PRO A 61 -0.07 4.58 12.41
CA PRO A 61 1.19 3.94 12.73
C PRO A 61 2.37 4.91 12.73
N SER A 62 3.50 4.46 13.28
CA SER A 62 4.78 5.18 13.25
C SER A 62 5.80 4.37 12.44
N PRO A 63 5.77 4.45 11.10
CA PRO A 63 6.69 3.73 10.25
C PRO A 63 8.13 4.23 10.39
N TRP A 64 9.08 3.42 9.93
CA TRP A 64 10.47 3.81 9.82
C TRP A 64 10.69 4.72 8.61
N VAL A 65 11.24 5.89 8.86
CA VAL A 65 11.51 6.93 7.87
C VAL A 65 13.00 7.29 7.86
N GLU A 66 13.47 7.86 6.76
CA GLU A 66 14.84 8.38 6.64
C GLU A 66 15.07 9.57 7.59
N SER A 67 16.21 9.57 8.29
CA SER A 67 16.63 10.65 9.19
C SER A 67 18.16 10.83 9.08
N GLY A 68 18.60 11.59 8.07
CA GLY A 68 20.02 11.74 7.75
C GLY A 68 20.65 10.38 7.38
N GLU A 69 21.66 9.95 8.16
CA GLU A 69 22.31 8.62 8.01
C GLU A 69 21.58 7.49 8.76
N TYR A 70 20.51 7.81 9.48
CA TYR A 70 19.81 6.87 10.35
C TYR A 70 18.35 6.69 9.90
N MET A 71 17.66 5.78 10.56
CA MET A 71 16.22 5.61 10.47
C MET A 71 15.61 5.93 11.83
N GLU A 72 14.43 6.51 11.83
CA GLU A 72 13.66 6.72 13.07
C GLU A 72 12.18 6.46 12.82
N GLN A 73 11.43 6.21 13.87
CA GLN A 73 9.98 6.11 13.79
C GLN A 73 9.36 7.50 13.82
N GLU A 74 8.49 7.77 12.86
CA GLU A 74 7.75 9.02 12.78
C GLU A 74 6.26 8.73 12.62
N LYS A 75 5.44 9.37 13.45
CA LYS A 75 3.98 9.20 13.38
C LYS A 75 3.47 9.61 12.00
N MET A 76 2.77 8.70 11.35
CA MET A 76 2.21 8.93 10.02
C MET A 76 1.06 9.94 10.09
N PRO A 77 1.06 11.02 9.28
CA PRO A 77 -0.12 11.86 9.15
C PRO A 77 -1.33 11.08 8.64
N LEU A 78 -2.52 11.39 9.15
CA LEU A 78 -3.74 10.66 8.79
C LEU A 78 -4.00 10.65 7.28
N TYR A 79 -3.75 11.74 6.58
CA TYR A 79 -3.94 11.81 5.13
C TYR A 79 -2.97 10.90 4.35
N ILE A 80 -1.76 10.63 4.89
CA ILE A 80 -0.83 9.65 4.31
C ILE A 80 -1.35 8.23 4.58
N ALA A 81 -1.86 7.93 5.78
CA ALA A 81 -2.46 6.65 6.11
C ALA A 81 -3.67 6.36 5.20
N ILE A 82 -4.57 7.33 5.06
CA ILE A 82 -5.70 7.21 4.13
C ILE A 82 -5.21 6.99 2.69
N GLY A 83 -4.20 7.75 2.25
CA GLY A 83 -3.62 7.61 0.93
C GLY A 83 -3.00 6.24 0.68
N HIS A 84 -2.35 5.65 1.68
CA HIS A 84 -1.82 4.28 1.64
C HIS A 84 -2.95 3.27 1.39
N GLU A 85 -4.01 3.31 2.18
CA GLU A 85 -5.16 2.42 2.03
C GLU A 85 -5.90 2.63 0.68
N MET A 86 -5.96 3.86 0.21
CA MET A 86 -6.53 4.16 -1.11
C MET A 86 -5.69 3.59 -2.27
N ILE A 87 -4.38 3.40 -2.09
CA ILE A 87 -3.54 2.73 -3.09
C ILE A 87 -3.89 1.25 -3.14
N HIS A 88 -4.05 0.58 -1.99
CA HIS A 88 -4.57 -0.80 -1.94
C HIS A 88 -5.93 -0.92 -2.63
N ALA A 89 -6.87 -0.04 -2.29
CA ALA A 89 -8.20 -0.03 -2.92
C ALA A 89 -8.12 0.11 -4.45
N LEU A 90 -7.26 1.00 -4.95
CA LEU A 90 -7.08 1.17 -6.39
C LEU A 90 -6.53 -0.09 -7.07
N ARG A 91 -5.62 -0.83 -6.41
CA ARG A 91 -5.07 -2.09 -6.92
C ARG A 91 -6.10 -3.21 -6.89
N ILE A 92 -6.91 -3.29 -5.83
CA ILE A 92 -8.06 -4.19 -5.71
C ILE A 92 -9.05 -3.96 -6.85
N MET A 93 -9.45 -2.71 -7.06
CA MET A 93 -10.41 -2.34 -8.11
C MET A 93 -9.86 -2.58 -9.52
N GLY A 94 -8.55 -2.63 -9.69
CA GLY A 94 -7.88 -2.94 -10.95
C GLY A 94 -7.50 -4.42 -11.13
N GLY A 95 -7.83 -5.30 -10.17
CA GLY A 95 -7.45 -6.72 -10.21
C GLY A 95 -5.95 -6.98 -10.14
N ASN A 96 -5.20 -6.04 -9.53
CA ASN A 96 -3.73 -6.06 -9.47
C ASN A 96 -3.20 -6.23 -8.04
N PHE A 97 -4.05 -6.60 -7.10
CA PHE A 97 -3.67 -6.80 -5.71
C PHE A 97 -2.92 -8.13 -5.56
N LYS A 98 -1.80 -8.13 -4.85
CA LYS A 98 -1.05 -9.36 -4.57
C LYS A 98 -1.61 -10.05 -3.34
N ASP A 99 -2.05 -11.29 -3.51
CA ASP A 99 -2.58 -12.09 -2.42
C ASP A 99 -1.49 -12.30 -1.34
N PRO A 100 -1.69 -11.80 -0.11
CA PRO A 100 -0.70 -11.94 0.96
C PRO A 100 -0.44 -13.38 1.38
N ASP A 101 -1.36 -14.32 1.13
CA ASP A 101 -1.17 -15.72 1.44
C ASP A 101 -0.13 -16.39 0.53
N TYR A 102 0.09 -15.85 -0.67
CA TYR A 102 1.05 -16.37 -1.65
C TYR A 102 2.28 -15.49 -1.86
N TYR A 103 2.15 -14.18 -1.61
CA TYR A 103 3.18 -13.18 -1.90
C TYR A 103 3.65 -12.50 -0.61
N TYR A 104 4.42 -13.25 0.19
CA TYR A 104 4.86 -12.83 1.51
C TYR A 104 6.36 -12.96 1.70
N ASP A 105 7.00 -11.93 2.23
CA ASP A 105 8.39 -11.96 2.68
C ASP A 105 8.45 -12.46 4.13
N TYR A 106 8.71 -13.72 4.32
CA TYR A 106 8.81 -14.34 5.63
C TYR A 106 10.00 -13.83 6.48
N SER A 107 11.05 -13.33 5.82
CA SER A 107 12.23 -12.80 6.52
C SER A 107 11.94 -11.48 7.21
N ASN A 108 11.11 -10.65 6.59
CA ASN A 108 10.70 -9.34 7.11
C ASN A 108 9.24 -9.33 7.60
N GLN A 109 8.55 -10.45 7.59
CA GLN A 109 7.15 -10.60 8.01
C GLN A 109 6.22 -9.56 7.33
N THR A 110 6.37 -9.40 6.01
CA THR A 110 5.67 -8.37 5.24
C THR A 110 5.16 -8.92 3.91
N ALA A 111 3.92 -8.65 3.58
CA ALA A 111 3.38 -8.94 2.26
C ALA A 111 4.08 -8.09 1.18
N TYR A 112 4.35 -8.65 0.00
CA TYR A 112 4.95 -7.89 -1.11
C TYR A 112 4.06 -6.73 -1.56
N GLU A 113 2.75 -6.87 -1.41
CA GLU A 113 1.78 -5.79 -1.66
C GLU A 113 2.09 -4.53 -0.85
N GLU A 114 2.53 -4.70 0.40
CA GLU A 114 2.88 -3.59 1.29
C GLU A 114 4.14 -2.84 0.85
N TYR A 115 5.15 -3.56 0.35
CA TYR A 115 6.34 -2.94 -0.23
C TYR A 115 5.98 -2.08 -1.43
N GLU A 116 5.16 -2.61 -2.32
CA GLU A 116 4.71 -1.94 -3.53
C GLU A 116 3.86 -0.71 -3.22
N THR A 117 2.90 -0.84 -2.31
CA THR A 117 2.06 0.26 -1.85
C THR A 117 2.87 1.35 -1.17
N SER A 118 3.86 0.99 -0.36
CA SER A 118 4.75 1.94 0.28
C SER A 118 5.76 2.60 -0.68
N GLY A 119 6.05 1.97 -1.83
CA GLY A 119 7.12 2.40 -2.73
C GLY A 119 8.51 2.08 -2.19
N ILE A 120 8.64 0.92 -1.53
CA ILE A 120 9.90 0.38 -1.01
C ILE A 120 10.31 -0.78 -1.91
N SER A 121 11.50 -0.69 -2.51
CA SER A 121 12.04 -1.75 -3.36
C SER A 121 12.42 -2.97 -2.53
N TYR A 122 12.28 -4.16 -3.10
CA TYR A 122 12.49 -5.43 -2.41
C TYR A 122 13.05 -6.50 -3.35
N TYR A 123 13.47 -7.64 -2.80
CA TYR A 123 13.75 -8.86 -3.56
C TYR A 123 12.60 -9.84 -3.40
N ASP A 124 12.09 -10.35 -4.50
CA ASP A 124 11.02 -11.35 -4.49
C ASP A 124 11.54 -12.74 -4.03
N SER A 125 10.65 -13.71 -3.89
CA SER A 125 10.98 -15.09 -3.48
C SER A 125 11.94 -15.81 -4.44
N ASN A 126 12.09 -15.31 -5.67
CA ASN A 126 13.01 -15.84 -6.68
C ASN A 126 14.36 -15.09 -6.69
N GLY A 127 14.54 -14.09 -5.82
CA GLY A 127 15.74 -13.26 -5.74
C GLY A 127 15.80 -12.15 -6.79
N ASN A 128 14.71 -11.85 -7.50
CA ASN A 128 14.67 -10.75 -8.45
C ASN A 128 14.44 -9.43 -7.70
N PHE A 129 15.19 -8.41 -8.09
CA PHE A 129 15.00 -7.06 -7.55
C PHE A 129 13.79 -6.38 -8.17
N VAL A 130 12.85 -5.95 -7.33
CA VAL A 130 11.65 -5.19 -7.72
C VAL A 130 11.85 -3.75 -7.28
N ASP A 131 12.03 -2.84 -8.23
CA ASP A 131 12.19 -1.40 -7.96
C ASP A 131 10.84 -0.69 -7.90
N CYS A 132 10.38 -0.40 -6.69
CA CYS A 132 9.16 0.37 -6.43
C CYS A 132 9.43 1.86 -6.17
N GLY A 133 10.69 2.26 -6.04
CA GLY A 133 11.08 3.63 -5.69
C GLY A 133 10.70 4.69 -6.73
N GLN A 134 10.50 4.26 -7.98
CA GLN A 134 10.10 5.12 -9.11
C GLN A 134 8.59 5.16 -9.36
N TRP A 135 7.81 4.42 -8.60
CA TRP A 135 6.37 4.36 -8.82
C TRP A 135 5.69 5.69 -8.52
N HIS A 136 4.87 6.16 -9.46
CA HIS A 136 4.16 7.43 -9.35
C HIS A 136 2.99 7.37 -8.36
N ILE A 137 2.48 6.17 -8.07
CA ILE A 137 1.39 5.95 -7.11
C ILE A 137 1.93 5.02 -6.03
N SER A 138 2.39 5.62 -4.93
CA SER A 138 2.85 4.93 -3.72
C SER A 138 2.77 5.87 -2.54
N GLU A 139 2.83 5.34 -1.32
CA GLU A 139 2.93 6.15 -0.10
C GLU A 139 4.13 7.11 -0.17
N ASN A 140 5.29 6.64 -0.61
CA ASN A 140 6.48 7.48 -0.75
C ASN A 140 6.31 8.58 -1.82
N ALA A 141 5.51 8.36 -2.85
CA ALA A 141 5.16 9.40 -3.81
C ALA A 141 4.28 10.49 -3.16
N LEU A 142 3.28 10.09 -2.36
CA LEU A 142 2.45 11.01 -1.58
C LEU A 142 3.30 11.81 -0.58
N ARG A 143 4.17 11.13 0.19
CA ARG A 143 5.08 11.77 1.14
C ARG A 143 5.98 12.79 0.47
N ARG A 144 6.51 12.48 -0.71
CA ARG A 144 7.34 13.39 -1.49
C ARG A 144 6.56 14.64 -1.91
N GLU A 145 5.32 14.50 -2.38
CA GLU A 145 4.47 15.63 -2.75
C GLU A 145 4.21 16.57 -1.57
N HIS A 146 3.83 16.02 -0.42
CA HIS A 146 3.54 16.79 0.79
C HIS A 146 4.81 17.40 1.40
N ARG A 147 5.95 16.71 1.34
CA ARG A 147 7.25 17.24 1.76
C ARG A 147 7.66 18.51 0.99
N TYR A 148 7.39 18.57 -0.32
CA TYR A 148 7.62 19.78 -1.11
C TYR A 148 6.74 20.96 -0.67
N ARG A 149 5.62 20.70 -0.03
CA ARG A 149 4.76 21.71 0.57
C ARG A 149 5.19 22.11 1.99
N GLY A 150 6.24 21.49 2.54
CA GLY A 150 6.73 21.75 3.89
C GLY A 150 5.89 21.15 5.00
N GLU A 151 5.04 20.18 4.69
CA GLU A 151 4.19 19.51 5.68
C GLU A 151 5.01 18.54 6.55
N PRO A 152 4.78 18.51 7.88
CA PRO A 152 5.50 17.62 8.78
C PRO A 152 5.04 16.16 8.60
N GLY A 153 5.86 15.21 9.05
CA GLY A 153 5.51 13.77 9.01
C GLY A 153 5.61 13.14 7.62
N CYS A 154 6.24 13.80 6.65
CA CYS A 154 6.29 13.40 5.25
C CYS A 154 7.67 12.92 4.79
N ARG A 155 8.54 12.52 5.71
CA ARG A 155 9.83 11.91 5.35
C ARG A 155 9.61 10.56 4.67
N ARG A 156 10.53 10.20 3.78
CA ARG A 156 10.44 8.95 3.01
C ARG A 156 10.44 7.74 3.94
N ARG A 157 9.48 6.83 3.76
CA ARG A 157 9.47 5.53 4.41
C ARG A 157 10.54 4.64 3.80
N VAL A 158 11.36 3.99 4.62
CA VAL A 158 12.52 3.21 4.17
C VAL A 158 12.46 1.76 4.58
N ARG A 159 11.57 1.41 5.52
CA ARG A 159 11.43 0.05 6.00
C ARG A 159 9.99 -0.25 6.35
N TYR A 160 9.54 -1.46 6.11
CA TYR A 160 8.17 -1.85 6.46
C TYR A 160 8.14 -2.41 7.85
N ASN A 161 8.68 -3.30 8.36
CA ASN A 161 8.68 -3.78 9.75
C ASN A 161 10.11 -3.88 10.33
N LEU A 162 10.17 -3.91 11.63
CA LEU A 162 11.32 -4.41 12.39
C LEU A 162 10.92 -5.63 13.15
#